data_5bd6b817412c84f4dfe257d894c648ee
#
_entry.id   5bd6b817412c84f4dfe257d894c648ee
#
_cell.length_a   1.000
_cell.length_b   1.000
_cell.length_c   1.000
_cell.angle_alpha   90.00
_cell.angle_beta   90.00
_cell.angle_gamma   90.00
#
_symmetry.space_group_name_H-M   'P 1'
#
loop_
_entity.id
_entity.type
_entity.pdbx_description
1 polymer ?
#
loop_
_entity_poly.entity_id
_entity_poly.type
_entity_poly.pdbx_seq_one_letter_code
_entity_poly.pdbx_strand_id
1 'polypeptide(L)'
;ARGEAQVVAKTSGIALRVFADVGQQVHAGQPLVQIDRDRAALQVAQADAQVRKLEANYRRAAQLVEQKMVSVNDVDQLRYDLENARASLRLARLELSYGTVVAPISGVVASRNIKLGNLVQINTPIFTIVDNSRLEATLNAPEREIETLKAGQAVQLSVDALPGKTFAGRIDRVSPVVDSGSGTFRVICAFDGGGLLQPGMFGRIRIEYDQRANALVIPRNALLEDGNAPAVFTVKADKAARTALKLGYVDGEWVEVRDGLREGDPVVVAGKSALREGSAVQVIGAKNAASASATAQA
;
A
#
# COMPACT_ATOMS: atom_id res chain seq x y z
N ALA A 1 -5.21 -0.21 -1.31
CA ALA A 1 -4.78 -0.79 -2.60
C ALA A 1 -3.55 -0.05 -3.10
N ARG A 2 -2.64 -0.74 -3.75
CA ARG A 2 -1.44 -0.13 -4.35
C ARG A 2 -1.78 0.70 -5.58
N GLY A 3 -2.84 0.33 -6.29
CA GLY A 3 -3.31 1.02 -7.48
C GLY A 3 -4.83 1.09 -7.52
N GLU A 4 -5.33 2.27 -7.81
CA GLU A 4 -6.71 2.51 -8.19
C GLU A 4 -6.69 3.22 -9.54
N ALA A 5 -7.44 2.70 -10.50
CA ALA A 5 -7.55 3.29 -11.82
C ALA A 5 -9.00 3.66 -12.10
N GLN A 6 -9.24 4.95 -12.27
CA GLN A 6 -10.48 5.44 -12.81
C GLN A 6 -10.45 5.36 -14.33
N VAL A 7 -11.28 4.50 -14.90
CA VAL A 7 -11.39 4.29 -16.35
C VAL A 7 -12.36 5.30 -16.90
N VAL A 8 -11.87 6.16 -17.80
CA VAL A 8 -12.67 7.19 -18.45
C VAL A 8 -12.84 6.89 -19.94
N ALA A 9 -13.94 7.35 -20.51
CA ALA A 9 -14.18 7.27 -21.95
C ALA A 9 -13.27 8.25 -22.71
N LYS A 10 -12.63 7.79 -23.78
CA LYS A 10 -11.82 8.62 -24.69
C LYS A 10 -12.59 9.09 -25.93
N THR A 11 -13.80 8.60 -26.14
CA THR A 11 -14.71 8.98 -27.23
C THR A 11 -16.14 9.09 -26.73
N SER A 12 -16.98 9.82 -27.45
CA SER A 12 -18.41 9.92 -27.17
C SER A 12 -19.18 8.92 -28.01
N GLY A 13 -20.27 8.37 -27.47
CA GLY A 13 -21.17 7.47 -28.18
C GLY A 13 -22.07 6.70 -27.24
N ILE A 14 -22.93 5.86 -27.78
CA ILE A 14 -23.84 5.01 -27.00
C ILE A 14 -23.11 3.73 -26.60
N ALA A 15 -23.27 3.30 -25.35
CA ALA A 15 -22.75 2.03 -24.87
C ALA A 15 -23.54 0.86 -25.46
N LEU A 16 -22.94 0.13 -26.38
CA LEU A 16 -23.56 -1.00 -27.08
C LEU A 16 -23.44 -2.32 -26.35
N ARG A 17 -22.35 -2.51 -25.61
CA ARG A 17 -22.08 -3.72 -24.81
C ARG A 17 -21.27 -3.37 -23.58
N VAL A 18 -21.60 -4.01 -22.46
CA VAL A 18 -20.86 -3.94 -21.21
C VAL A 18 -20.37 -5.36 -20.91
N PHE A 19 -19.06 -5.54 -20.74
CA PHE A 19 -18.41 -6.85 -20.60
C PHE A 19 -17.98 -7.18 -19.18
N ALA A 20 -18.02 -6.19 -18.27
CA ALA A 20 -17.59 -6.37 -16.88
C ALA A 20 -18.60 -5.76 -15.91
N ASP A 21 -18.73 -6.37 -14.73
CA ASP A 21 -19.59 -5.87 -13.67
C ASP A 21 -18.84 -5.71 -12.35
N VAL A 22 -19.47 -5.04 -11.39
CA VAL A 22 -18.92 -4.81 -10.04
C VAL A 22 -18.58 -6.13 -9.36
N GLY A 23 -17.42 -6.19 -8.71
CA GLY A 23 -16.91 -7.40 -8.06
C GLY A 23 -16.18 -8.37 -9.00
N GLN A 24 -16.23 -8.17 -10.31
CA GLN A 24 -15.56 -9.04 -11.28
C GLN A 24 -14.06 -8.73 -11.36
N GLN A 25 -13.26 -9.79 -11.41
CA GLN A 25 -11.82 -9.68 -11.67
C GLN A 25 -11.57 -9.46 -13.16
N VAL A 26 -10.70 -8.49 -13.47
CA VAL A 26 -10.33 -8.13 -14.85
C VAL A 26 -8.80 -8.06 -14.99
N HIS A 27 -8.32 -8.27 -16.21
CA HIS A 27 -6.91 -8.16 -16.55
C HIS A 27 -6.63 -6.89 -17.36
N ALA A 28 -5.42 -6.35 -17.23
CA ALA A 28 -4.99 -5.22 -18.06
C ALA A 28 -5.18 -5.55 -19.56
N GLY A 29 -5.79 -4.61 -20.32
CA GLY A 29 -6.15 -4.79 -21.71
C GLY A 29 -7.49 -5.50 -21.96
N GLN A 30 -8.16 -6.04 -20.92
CA GLN A 30 -9.46 -6.69 -21.08
C GLN A 30 -10.53 -5.65 -21.47
N PRO A 31 -11.36 -5.94 -22.50
CA PRO A 31 -12.50 -5.08 -22.85
C PRO A 31 -13.51 -4.97 -21.71
N LEU A 32 -13.94 -3.74 -21.41
CA LEU A 32 -14.93 -3.43 -20.37
C LEU A 32 -16.25 -2.94 -20.97
N VAL A 33 -16.17 -2.09 -21.98
CA VAL A 33 -17.33 -1.52 -22.68
C VAL A 33 -16.99 -1.36 -24.15
N GLN A 34 -17.99 -1.61 -24.98
CA GLN A 34 -18.00 -1.22 -26.39
C GLN A 34 -18.97 -0.05 -26.58
N ILE A 35 -18.43 1.08 -26.99
CA ILE A 35 -19.15 2.28 -27.40
C ILE A 35 -19.42 2.19 -28.91
N ASP A 36 -20.48 2.81 -29.38
CA ASP A 36 -20.78 2.93 -30.81
C ASP A 36 -19.57 3.53 -31.56
N ARG A 37 -19.13 2.84 -32.60
CA ARG A 37 -17.93 3.16 -33.37
C ARG A 37 -18.18 3.19 -34.89
N ASP A 38 -19.45 3.15 -35.31
CA ASP A 38 -19.78 3.06 -36.73
C ASP A 38 -19.21 4.24 -37.52
N ARG A 39 -19.33 5.44 -36.96
CA ARG A 39 -18.75 6.66 -37.57
C ARG A 39 -17.22 6.54 -37.70
N ALA A 40 -16.53 6.08 -36.65
CA ALA A 40 -15.07 5.91 -36.68
C ALA A 40 -14.66 4.80 -37.67
N ALA A 41 -15.45 3.73 -37.78
CA ALA A 41 -15.21 2.67 -38.75
C ALA A 41 -15.31 3.19 -40.20
N LEU A 42 -16.32 4.04 -40.49
CA LEU A 42 -16.43 4.69 -41.80
C LEU A 42 -15.26 5.63 -42.08
N GLN A 43 -14.79 6.39 -41.09
CA GLN A 43 -13.59 7.25 -41.24
C GLN A 43 -12.33 6.43 -41.55
N VAL A 44 -12.16 5.27 -40.90
CA VAL A 44 -11.06 4.33 -41.24
C VAL A 44 -11.19 3.84 -42.67
N ALA A 45 -12.38 3.43 -43.10
CA ALA A 45 -12.61 2.94 -44.46
C ALA A 45 -12.30 4.03 -45.51
N GLN A 46 -12.69 5.28 -45.27
CA GLN A 46 -12.40 6.43 -46.11
C GLN A 46 -10.88 6.70 -46.21
N ALA A 47 -10.20 6.77 -45.05
CA ALA A 47 -8.75 7.00 -45.02
C ALA A 47 -7.95 5.86 -45.69
N ASP A 48 -8.40 4.62 -45.50
CA ASP A 48 -7.77 3.44 -46.13
C ASP A 48 -7.93 3.47 -47.67
N ALA A 49 -9.10 3.86 -48.17
CA ALA A 49 -9.31 4.04 -49.63
C ALA A 49 -8.39 5.13 -50.21
N GLN A 50 -8.18 6.23 -49.48
CA GLN A 50 -7.26 7.31 -49.87
C GLN A 50 -5.82 6.82 -49.90
N VAL A 51 -5.37 6.05 -48.92
CA VAL A 51 -4.03 5.45 -48.89
C VAL A 51 -3.85 4.51 -50.12
N ARG A 52 -4.80 3.62 -50.36
CA ARG A 52 -4.72 2.72 -51.53
C ARG A 52 -4.62 3.46 -52.86
N LYS A 53 -5.41 4.55 -53.03
CA LYS A 53 -5.34 5.41 -54.22
C LYS A 53 -3.94 6.02 -54.39
N LEU A 54 -3.42 6.67 -53.36
CA LEU A 54 -2.11 7.32 -53.42
C LEU A 54 -0.96 6.33 -53.55
N GLU A 55 -1.05 5.17 -52.92
CA GLU A 55 -0.06 4.08 -53.08
C GLU A 55 0.00 3.56 -54.51
N ALA A 56 -1.16 3.39 -55.17
CA ALA A 56 -1.21 3.02 -56.57
C ALA A 56 -0.62 4.12 -57.48
N ASN A 57 -0.89 5.40 -57.19
CA ASN A 57 -0.34 6.52 -57.93
C ASN A 57 1.18 6.61 -57.77
N TYR A 58 1.67 6.55 -56.53
CA TYR A 58 3.11 6.55 -56.24
C TYR A 58 3.82 5.38 -56.93
N ARG A 59 3.29 4.17 -56.85
CA ARG A 59 3.87 2.97 -57.49
C ARG A 59 3.97 3.12 -59.00
N ARG A 60 2.93 3.66 -59.66
CA ARG A 60 2.96 3.95 -61.11
C ARG A 60 4.01 5.04 -61.44
N ALA A 61 4.04 6.12 -60.72
CA ALA A 61 5.01 7.19 -60.95
C ALA A 61 6.45 6.72 -60.72
N ALA A 62 6.71 5.90 -59.70
CA ALA A 62 8.01 5.30 -59.44
C ALA A 62 8.52 4.43 -60.60
N GLN A 63 7.64 3.70 -61.28
CA GLN A 63 7.99 2.92 -62.49
C GLN A 63 8.29 3.83 -63.71
N LEU A 64 7.54 4.94 -63.87
CA LEU A 64 7.70 5.88 -64.98
C LEU A 64 8.95 6.77 -64.84
N VAL A 65 9.41 7.03 -63.64
CA VAL A 65 10.65 7.82 -63.43
C VAL A 65 11.87 7.06 -63.88
N GLU A 66 11.89 5.70 -63.76
CA GLU A 66 12.98 4.89 -64.28
C GLU A 66 13.07 4.98 -65.82
N GLN A 67 11.93 5.20 -66.47
CA GLN A 67 11.84 5.42 -67.94
C GLN A 67 12.01 6.90 -68.34
N LYS A 68 12.36 7.80 -67.37
CA LYS A 68 12.47 9.25 -67.58
C LYS A 68 11.20 9.94 -68.12
N MET A 69 10.02 9.35 -67.88
CA MET A 69 8.73 9.85 -68.33
C MET A 69 8.05 10.78 -67.32
N VAL A 70 8.54 10.83 -66.05
CA VAL A 70 8.02 11.67 -64.99
C VAL A 70 9.18 12.29 -64.22
N SER A 71 8.98 13.52 -63.67
CA SER A 71 9.99 14.21 -62.88
C SER A 71 10.19 13.51 -61.51
N VAL A 72 11.42 13.56 -61.00
CA VAL A 72 11.75 13.09 -59.66
C VAL A 72 10.96 13.87 -58.61
N ASN A 73 10.78 15.17 -58.80
CA ASN A 73 9.97 16.01 -57.90
C ASN A 73 8.51 15.56 -57.81
N ASP A 74 7.91 15.10 -58.95
CA ASP A 74 6.53 14.61 -58.92
C ASP A 74 6.41 13.30 -58.12
N VAL A 75 7.41 12.44 -58.20
CA VAL A 75 7.47 11.20 -57.42
C VAL A 75 7.65 11.50 -55.95
N ASP A 76 8.53 12.48 -55.59
CA ASP A 76 8.73 12.89 -54.23
C ASP A 76 7.44 13.49 -53.64
N GLN A 77 6.73 14.33 -54.41
CA GLN A 77 5.44 14.87 -54.01
C GLN A 77 4.41 13.76 -53.70
N LEU A 78 4.28 12.78 -54.61
CA LEU A 78 3.38 11.64 -54.37
C LEU A 78 3.78 10.79 -53.14
N ARG A 79 5.09 10.70 -52.85
CA ARG A 79 5.57 10.04 -51.64
C ARG A 79 5.12 10.74 -50.39
N TYR A 80 5.28 12.09 -50.33
CA TYR A 80 4.81 12.91 -49.18
C TYR A 80 3.29 12.85 -49.02
N ASP A 81 2.54 12.89 -50.13
CA ASP A 81 1.09 12.76 -50.10
C ASP A 81 0.66 11.38 -49.53
N LEU A 82 1.34 10.31 -49.91
CA LEU A 82 1.12 8.98 -49.38
C LEU A 82 1.46 8.89 -47.89
N GLU A 83 2.57 9.49 -47.45
CA GLU A 83 2.94 9.52 -46.03
C GLU A 83 1.90 10.26 -45.19
N ASN A 84 1.38 11.40 -45.67
CA ASN A 84 0.29 12.14 -45.05
C ASN A 84 -1.00 11.31 -44.95
N ALA A 85 -1.38 10.61 -46.02
CA ALA A 85 -2.56 9.77 -46.02
C ALA A 85 -2.40 8.58 -45.05
N ARG A 86 -1.21 7.99 -44.98
CA ARG A 86 -0.92 6.93 -43.99
C ARG A 86 -0.98 7.43 -42.55
N ALA A 87 -0.53 8.68 -42.31
CA ALA A 87 -0.66 9.30 -40.98
C ALA A 87 -2.14 9.52 -40.61
N SER A 88 -2.95 10.00 -41.56
CA SER A 88 -4.39 10.17 -41.39
C SER A 88 -5.10 8.84 -41.10
N LEU A 89 -4.73 7.77 -41.82
CA LEU A 89 -5.26 6.43 -41.55
C LEU A 89 -4.88 5.91 -40.13
N ARG A 90 -3.64 6.15 -39.68
CA ARG A 90 -3.25 5.79 -38.31
C ARG A 90 -4.09 6.54 -37.26
N LEU A 91 -4.35 7.85 -37.47
CA LEU A 91 -5.21 8.64 -36.59
C LEU A 91 -6.64 8.06 -36.57
N ALA A 92 -7.25 7.80 -37.72
CA ALA A 92 -8.59 7.23 -37.77
C ALA A 92 -8.68 5.84 -37.08
N ARG A 93 -7.65 5.01 -37.24
CA ARG A 93 -7.58 3.71 -36.52
C ARG A 93 -7.45 3.87 -35.02
N LEU A 94 -6.68 4.88 -34.54
CA LEU A 94 -6.57 5.20 -33.12
C LEU A 94 -7.94 5.63 -32.55
N GLU A 95 -8.65 6.50 -33.24
CA GLU A 95 -10.01 6.93 -32.85
C GLU A 95 -10.98 5.75 -32.81
N LEU A 96 -10.93 4.86 -33.80
CA LEU A 96 -11.74 3.65 -33.79
C LEU A 96 -11.44 2.76 -32.58
N SER A 97 -10.18 2.67 -32.18
CA SER A 97 -9.76 1.88 -31.01
C SER A 97 -10.36 2.39 -29.71
N TYR A 98 -10.61 3.70 -29.59
CA TYR A 98 -11.24 4.32 -28.42
C TYR A 98 -12.69 3.89 -28.21
N GLY A 99 -13.34 3.37 -29.22
CA GLY A 99 -14.67 2.79 -29.12
C GLY A 99 -14.73 1.49 -28.30
N THR A 100 -13.58 0.87 -28.02
CA THR A 100 -13.48 -0.25 -27.07
C THR A 100 -12.67 0.21 -25.85
N VAL A 101 -13.37 0.40 -24.75
CA VAL A 101 -12.72 0.78 -23.48
C VAL A 101 -12.18 -0.46 -22.81
N VAL A 102 -10.90 -0.43 -22.47
CA VAL A 102 -10.19 -1.56 -21.85
C VAL A 102 -9.69 -1.22 -20.44
N ALA A 103 -9.48 -2.24 -19.62
CA ALA A 103 -8.92 -2.10 -18.29
C ALA A 103 -7.45 -1.65 -18.37
N PRO A 104 -7.05 -0.53 -17.73
CA PRO A 104 -5.67 -0.06 -17.73
C PRO A 104 -4.76 -0.87 -16.80
N ILE A 105 -5.33 -1.50 -15.78
CA ILE A 105 -4.65 -2.35 -14.80
C ILE A 105 -5.44 -3.65 -14.59
N SER A 106 -4.76 -4.68 -14.09
CA SER A 106 -5.43 -5.87 -13.56
C SER A 106 -5.94 -5.58 -12.15
N GLY A 107 -7.10 -6.11 -11.79
CA GLY A 107 -7.70 -5.90 -10.48
C GLY A 107 -9.17 -6.29 -10.43
N VAL A 108 -9.89 -5.79 -9.46
CA VAL A 108 -11.33 -6.00 -9.28
C VAL A 108 -12.08 -4.71 -9.60
N VAL A 109 -13.20 -4.84 -10.30
CA VAL A 109 -14.10 -3.71 -10.58
C VAL A 109 -14.77 -3.27 -9.28
N ALA A 110 -14.39 -2.09 -8.77
CA ALA A 110 -14.94 -1.52 -7.54
C ALA A 110 -16.27 -0.79 -7.81
N SER A 111 -16.38 -0.10 -8.95
CA SER A 111 -17.62 0.58 -9.35
C SER A 111 -17.81 0.57 -10.85
N ARG A 112 -19.09 0.62 -11.27
CA ARG A 112 -19.52 0.73 -12.66
C ARG A 112 -20.59 1.81 -12.79
N ASN A 113 -20.26 2.87 -13.52
CA ASN A 113 -21.15 4.03 -13.72
C ASN A 113 -21.76 4.07 -15.11
N ILE A 114 -21.82 2.93 -15.79
CA ILE A 114 -22.36 2.82 -17.14
C ILE A 114 -23.35 1.67 -17.25
N LYS A 115 -24.40 1.88 -18.08
CA LYS A 115 -25.39 0.85 -18.43
C LYS A 115 -25.48 0.76 -19.95
N LEU A 116 -25.95 -0.38 -20.43
CA LEU A 116 -26.28 -0.59 -21.84
C LEU A 116 -27.24 0.52 -22.31
N GLY A 117 -26.99 1.11 -23.47
CA GLY A 117 -27.81 2.19 -24.03
C GLY A 117 -27.51 3.59 -23.51
N ASN A 118 -26.67 3.75 -22.49
CA ASN A 118 -26.30 5.08 -22.00
C ASN A 118 -25.43 5.82 -23.02
N LEU A 119 -25.68 7.11 -23.16
CA LEU A 119 -24.81 8.04 -23.87
C LEU A 119 -23.59 8.31 -22.97
N VAL A 120 -22.41 8.07 -23.49
CA VAL A 120 -21.11 8.36 -22.85
C VAL A 120 -20.50 9.58 -23.50
N GLN A 121 -19.93 10.47 -22.69
CA GLN A 121 -19.17 11.62 -23.16
C GLN A 121 -17.67 11.40 -22.87
N ILE A 122 -16.82 12.12 -23.60
CA ILE A 122 -15.37 12.10 -23.36
C ILE A 122 -15.09 12.52 -21.89
N ASN A 123 -14.13 11.86 -21.27
CA ASN A 123 -13.73 12.02 -19.86
C ASN A 123 -14.79 11.61 -18.81
N THR A 124 -15.90 11.01 -19.23
CA THR A 124 -16.86 10.45 -18.27
C THR A 124 -16.23 9.23 -17.59
N PRO A 125 -16.18 9.20 -16.24
CA PRO A 125 -15.75 8.03 -15.48
C PRO A 125 -16.78 6.91 -15.63
N ILE A 126 -16.36 5.75 -16.10
CA ILE A 126 -17.25 4.61 -16.39
C ILE A 126 -16.98 3.39 -15.51
N PHE A 127 -15.74 3.17 -15.11
CA PHE A 127 -15.35 2.14 -14.15
C PHE A 127 -14.29 2.65 -13.18
N THR A 128 -14.27 2.06 -11.98
CA THR A 128 -13.13 2.13 -11.08
C THR A 128 -12.59 0.71 -10.89
N ILE A 129 -11.32 0.50 -11.15
CA ILE A 129 -10.64 -0.80 -10.97
C ILE A 129 -9.63 -0.63 -9.86
N VAL A 130 -9.62 -1.57 -8.93
CA VAL A 130 -8.72 -1.57 -7.76
C VAL A 130 -7.83 -2.80 -7.82
N ASP A 131 -6.51 -2.56 -7.81
CA ASP A 131 -5.53 -3.63 -7.66
C ASP A 131 -5.46 -4.05 -6.20
N ASN A 132 -5.98 -5.24 -5.91
CA ASN A 132 -5.96 -5.86 -4.58
C ASN A 132 -4.85 -6.90 -4.40
N SER A 133 -3.93 -7.03 -5.36
CA SER A 133 -2.80 -7.97 -5.28
C SER A 133 -1.83 -7.62 -4.15
N ARG A 134 -1.70 -6.33 -3.83
CA ARG A 134 -0.93 -5.82 -2.70
C ARG A 134 -1.72 -4.72 -2.01
N LEU A 135 -1.94 -4.91 -0.74
CA LEU A 135 -2.66 -3.94 0.07
C LEU A 135 -1.65 -3.10 0.87
N GLU A 136 -1.87 -1.82 0.87
CA GLU A 136 -1.09 -0.87 1.67
C GLU A 136 -1.98 -0.28 2.75
N ALA A 137 -1.48 -0.24 3.97
CA ALA A 137 -2.08 0.53 5.04
C ALA A 137 -1.17 1.72 5.35
N THR A 138 -1.79 2.88 5.45
CA THR A 138 -1.09 4.12 5.82
C THR A 138 -1.40 4.44 7.27
N LEU A 139 -0.36 4.70 8.04
CA LEU A 139 -0.48 5.23 9.40
C LEU A 139 0.35 6.50 9.56
N ASN A 140 -0.07 7.35 10.47
CA ASN A 140 0.69 8.53 10.86
C ASN A 140 1.33 8.26 12.23
N ALA A 141 2.66 8.28 12.27
CA ALA A 141 3.45 8.04 13.48
C ALA A 141 3.97 9.37 14.04
N PRO A 142 4.03 9.55 15.36
CA PRO A 142 4.62 10.74 15.99
C PRO A 142 6.08 10.93 15.58
N GLU A 143 6.52 12.18 15.40
CA GLU A 143 7.89 12.54 14.99
C GLU A 143 8.99 11.88 15.83
N ARG A 144 8.77 11.71 17.13
CA ARG A 144 9.72 11.06 18.05
C ARG A 144 10.10 9.63 17.66
N GLU A 145 9.25 8.95 16.84
CA GLU A 145 9.47 7.58 16.40
C GLU A 145 10.22 7.49 15.04
N ILE A 146 10.65 8.63 14.47
CA ILE A 146 11.23 8.67 13.12
C ILE A 146 12.55 7.89 13.01
N GLU A 147 13.33 7.88 14.09
CA GLU A 147 14.58 7.11 14.14
C GLU A 147 14.35 5.61 14.36
N THR A 148 13.18 5.27 14.93
CA THR A 148 12.81 3.92 15.36
C THR A 148 12.19 3.12 14.23
N LEU A 149 11.32 3.76 13.43
CA LEU A 149 10.58 3.11 12.36
C LEU A 149 11.37 3.11 11.06
N LYS A 150 11.67 1.90 10.54
CA LYS A 150 12.47 1.72 9.32
C LYS A 150 11.78 0.77 8.34
N ALA A 151 12.02 0.99 7.05
CA ALA A 151 11.57 0.06 6.02
C ALA A 151 12.11 -1.36 6.29
N GLY A 152 11.29 -2.36 6.04
CA GLY A 152 11.59 -3.77 6.25
C GLY A 152 11.19 -4.34 7.60
N GLN A 153 10.87 -3.52 8.60
CA GLN A 153 10.39 -4.00 9.90
C GLN A 153 9.08 -4.76 9.77
N ALA A 154 8.95 -5.85 10.52
CA ALA A 154 7.74 -6.68 10.57
C ALA A 154 6.61 -5.94 11.26
N VAL A 155 5.41 -6.09 10.72
CA VAL A 155 4.19 -5.52 11.28
C VAL A 155 3.06 -6.55 11.24
N GLN A 156 2.13 -6.43 12.16
CA GLN A 156 0.91 -7.24 12.22
C GLN A 156 -0.31 -6.33 12.13
N LEU A 157 -1.21 -6.65 11.20
CA LEU A 157 -2.49 -5.95 11.05
C LEU A 157 -3.62 -6.83 11.60
N SER A 158 -4.43 -6.27 12.47
CA SER A 158 -5.72 -6.83 12.86
C SER A 158 -6.82 -5.88 12.39
N VAL A 159 -7.86 -6.42 11.73
CA VAL A 159 -9.00 -5.63 11.22
C VAL A 159 -10.26 -6.01 11.98
N ASP A 160 -11.06 -5.02 12.33
CA ASP A 160 -12.29 -5.22 13.12
C ASP A 160 -13.34 -6.03 12.33
N ALA A 161 -13.30 -5.98 11.00
CA ALA A 161 -14.18 -6.77 10.13
C ALA A 161 -13.86 -8.28 10.11
N LEU A 162 -12.68 -8.70 10.59
CA LEU A 162 -12.22 -10.10 10.62
C LEU A 162 -11.67 -10.46 12.01
N PRO A 163 -12.54 -10.55 13.03
CA PRO A 163 -12.09 -10.77 14.41
C PRO A 163 -11.30 -12.08 14.54
N GLY A 164 -10.21 -12.03 15.30
CA GLY A 164 -9.32 -13.19 15.51
C GLY A 164 -8.33 -13.48 14.38
N LYS A 165 -8.38 -12.75 13.27
CA LYS A 165 -7.38 -12.87 12.19
C LYS A 165 -6.35 -11.76 12.27
N THR A 166 -5.08 -12.15 12.16
CA THR A 166 -3.95 -11.24 12.03
C THR A 166 -3.27 -11.46 10.69
N PHE A 167 -2.84 -10.38 10.07
CA PHE A 167 -2.16 -10.39 8.77
C PHE A 167 -0.74 -9.88 8.97
N ALA A 168 0.22 -10.71 8.61
CA ALA A 168 1.61 -10.33 8.62
C ALA A 168 1.91 -9.35 7.47
N GLY A 169 2.74 -8.37 7.75
CA GLY A 169 3.19 -7.39 6.77
C GLY A 169 4.54 -6.82 7.13
N ARG A 170 4.94 -5.80 6.42
CA ARG A 170 6.18 -5.08 6.68
C ARG A 170 6.02 -3.59 6.39
N ILE A 171 6.83 -2.77 7.03
CA ILE A 171 6.99 -1.37 6.63
C ILE A 171 7.64 -1.35 5.24
N ASP A 172 6.92 -0.83 4.26
CA ASP A 172 7.41 -0.68 2.89
C ASP A 172 8.20 0.63 2.76
N ARG A 173 7.62 1.73 3.25
CA ARG A 173 8.19 3.08 3.12
C ARG A 173 7.89 3.92 4.36
N VAL A 174 8.85 4.77 4.72
CA VAL A 174 8.70 5.82 5.73
C VAL A 174 8.87 7.15 5.03
N SER A 175 7.94 8.08 5.22
CA SER A 175 8.05 9.43 4.67
C SER A 175 9.22 10.18 5.31
N PRO A 176 10.09 10.83 4.52
CA PRO A 176 11.16 11.66 5.08
C PRO A 176 10.65 13.02 5.55
N VAL A 177 9.37 13.32 5.37
CA VAL A 177 8.76 14.62 5.68
C VAL A 177 7.81 14.46 6.86
N VAL A 178 7.97 15.32 7.86
CA VAL A 178 7.06 15.47 9.00
C VAL A 178 6.04 16.55 8.66
N ASP A 179 4.77 16.26 8.88
CA ASP A 179 3.70 17.24 8.81
C ASP A 179 3.74 18.17 10.04
N SER A 180 4.04 19.43 9.82
CA SER A 180 4.22 20.42 10.90
C SER A 180 2.94 20.75 11.65
N GLY A 181 1.77 20.50 11.05
CA GLY A 181 0.48 20.76 11.69
C GLY A 181 0.09 19.68 12.70
N SER A 182 0.44 18.43 12.41
CA SER A 182 0.10 17.27 13.26
C SER A 182 1.30 16.72 14.05
N GLY A 183 2.54 17.12 13.75
CA GLY A 183 3.75 16.56 14.34
C GLY A 183 3.93 15.07 14.05
N THR A 184 3.42 14.61 12.90
CA THR A 184 3.48 13.18 12.50
C THR A 184 4.14 13.01 11.16
N PHE A 185 4.66 11.81 10.92
CA PHE A 185 5.14 11.39 9.60
C PHE A 185 4.38 10.15 9.12
N ARG A 186 4.31 9.99 7.81
CA ARG A 186 3.57 8.91 7.18
C ARG A 186 4.42 7.65 7.07
N VAL A 187 3.87 6.53 7.52
CA VAL A 187 4.43 5.19 7.35
C VAL A 187 3.47 4.37 6.49
N ILE A 188 4.00 3.70 5.48
CA ILE A 188 3.24 2.83 4.58
C ILE A 188 3.69 1.41 4.82
N CYS A 189 2.74 0.57 5.22
CA CYS A 189 2.94 -0.85 5.46
C CYS A 189 2.29 -1.66 4.36
N ALA A 190 2.99 -2.65 3.83
CA ALA A 190 2.48 -3.57 2.82
C ALA A 190 2.06 -4.89 3.46
N PHE A 191 0.89 -5.39 3.05
CA PHE A 191 0.30 -6.63 3.54
C PHE A 191 -0.08 -7.53 2.38
N ASP A 192 0.09 -8.84 2.58
CA ASP A 192 -0.54 -9.84 1.74
C ASP A 192 -1.88 -10.22 2.37
N GLY A 193 -2.95 -9.77 1.76
CA GLY A 193 -4.32 -9.94 2.29
C GLY A 193 -4.93 -11.33 2.05
N GLY A 194 -4.26 -12.19 1.26
CA GLY A 194 -4.79 -13.51 0.90
C GLY A 194 -6.21 -13.48 0.33
N GLY A 195 -6.63 -12.37 -0.30
CA GLY A 195 -7.98 -12.14 -0.81
C GLY A 195 -9.05 -11.82 0.25
N LEU A 196 -8.70 -11.79 1.54
CA LEU A 196 -9.64 -11.49 2.63
C LEU A 196 -9.68 -10.01 2.99
N LEU A 197 -8.55 -9.33 2.91
CA LEU A 197 -8.48 -7.89 3.14
C LEU A 197 -9.03 -7.13 1.93
N GLN A 198 -9.79 -6.08 2.21
CA GLN A 198 -10.35 -5.21 1.17
C GLN A 198 -9.95 -3.75 1.43
N PRO A 199 -9.74 -2.97 0.37
CA PRO A 199 -9.54 -1.53 0.50
C PRO A 199 -10.71 -0.87 1.25
N GLY A 200 -10.39 0.10 2.12
CA GLY A 200 -11.39 0.77 2.95
C GLY A 200 -11.61 0.13 4.32
N MET A 201 -11.05 -1.05 4.60
CA MET A 201 -11.09 -1.62 5.94
C MET A 201 -10.22 -0.81 6.91
N PHE A 202 -10.71 -0.64 8.14
CA PHE A 202 -9.95 -0.11 9.26
C PHE A 202 -9.32 -1.23 10.08
N GLY A 203 -8.12 -0.97 10.60
CA GLY A 203 -7.43 -1.96 11.42
C GLY A 203 -6.38 -1.32 12.31
N ARG A 204 -5.88 -2.12 13.24
CA ARG A 204 -4.79 -1.77 14.16
C ARG A 204 -3.52 -2.43 13.68
N ILE A 205 -2.47 -1.63 13.55
CA ILE A 205 -1.14 -2.12 13.17
C ILE A 205 -0.28 -2.18 14.42
N ARG A 206 0.24 -3.35 14.72
CA ARG A 206 1.27 -3.56 15.73
C ARG A 206 2.61 -3.60 15.02
N ILE A 207 3.55 -2.79 15.47
CA ILE A 207 4.90 -2.71 14.93
C ILE A 207 5.86 -3.16 16.02
N GLU A 208 6.63 -4.20 15.75
CA GLU A 208 7.71 -4.66 16.64
C GLU A 208 9.01 -4.03 16.14
N TYR A 209 9.51 -3.02 16.87
CA TYR A 209 10.66 -2.23 16.44
C TYR A 209 11.92 -2.44 17.26
N ASP A 210 11.81 -3.03 18.44
CA ASP A 210 12.97 -3.39 19.27
C ASP A 210 12.66 -4.71 20.00
N GLN A 211 13.54 -5.68 19.83
CA GLN A 211 13.44 -6.96 20.50
C GLN A 211 14.75 -7.22 21.23
N ARG A 212 14.71 -7.26 22.54
CA ARG A 212 15.88 -7.51 23.38
C ARG A 212 15.79 -8.86 24.04
N ALA A 213 16.58 -9.78 23.53
CA ALA A 213 16.79 -11.06 24.20
C ALA A 213 17.51 -10.82 25.56
N ASN A 214 17.04 -11.48 26.61
CA ASN A 214 17.60 -11.39 27.96
C ASN A 214 17.51 -10.01 28.65
N ALA A 215 16.48 -9.22 28.33
CA ALA A 215 16.20 -7.99 29.09
C ALA A 215 15.82 -8.33 30.53
N LEU A 216 16.47 -7.64 31.50
CA LEU A 216 16.05 -7.74 32.90
C LEU A 216 14.74 -6.98 33.06
N VAL A 217 13.69 -7.67 33.50
CA VAL A 217 12.37 -7.07 33.67
C VAL A 217 11.86 -7.23 35.10
N ILE A 218 11.12 -6.25 35.56
CA ILE A 218 10.42 -6.31 36.87
C ILE A 218 8.94 -6.02 36.66
N PRO A 219 8.05 -6.54 37.56
CA PRO A 219 6.65 -6.16 37.53
C PRO A 219 6.50 -4.65 37.78
N ARG A 220 5.64 -3.97 37.00
CA ARG A 220 5.40 -2.53 37.12
C ARG A 220 4.95 -2.11 38.52
N ASN A 221 4.19 -2.96 39.20
CA ASN A 221 3.73 -2.73 40.57
C ASN A 221 4.86 -2.71 41.59
N ALA A 222 6.08 -3.15 41.26
CA ALA A 222 7.26 -3.03 42.14
C ALA A 222 7.84 -1.63 42.17
N LEU A 223 7.57 -0.78 41.16
CA LEU A 223 8.07 0.59 41.11
C LEU A 223 7.48 1.45 42.22
N LEU A 224 8.31 2.27 42.83
CA LEU A 224 7.88 3.28 43.78
C LEU A 224 7.34 4.51 43.04
N GLU A 225 6.18 5.03 43.44
CA GLU A 225 5.53 6.18 42.81
C GLU A 225 5.92 7.52 43.45
N ASP A 226 6.68 7.50 44.55
CA ASP A 226 7.04 8.61 45.35
C ASP A 226 8.47 9.07 45.08
N GLY A 227 8.65 9.97 44.12
CA GLY A 227 9.93 10.64 43.88
C GLY A 227 10.23 10.99 42.43
N ASN A 228 11.23 11.86 42.24
CA ASN A 228 11.66 12.33 40.91
C ASN A 228 12.43 11.30 40.11
N ALA A 229 12.83 10.16 40.69
CA ALA A 229 13.58 9.10 40.01
C ALA A 229 12.96 7.73 40.27
N PRO A 230 12.85 6.88 39.23
CA PRO A 230 12.33 5.52 39.39
C PRO A 230 13.20 4.74 40.38
N ALA A 231 12.57 4.02 41.29
CA ALA A 231 13.24 3.22 42.29
C ALA A 231 12.39 2.01 42.68
N VAL A 232 13.01 1.02 43.31
CA VAL A 232 12.34 -0.14 43.92
C VAL A 232 12.94 -0.38 45.32
N PHE A 233 12.23 -1.16 46.12
CA PHE A 233 12.83 -1.76 47.32
C PHE A 233 13.38 -3.12 46.98
N THR A 234 14.69 -3.31 47.25
CA THR A 234 15.36 -4.62 47.24
C THR A 234 15.55 -5.12 48.67
N VAL A 235 15.68 -6.43 48.87
CA VAL A 235 15.93 -7.02 50.20
C VAL A 235 17.39 -7.35 50.30
N LYS A 236 18.11 -6.74 51.26
CA LYS A 236 19.54 -7.03 51.58
C LYS A 236 19.66 -7.30 53.05
N ALA A 237 20.15 -8.47 53.45
CA ALA A 237 20.29 -8.89 54.83
C ALA A 237 19.04 -8.61 55.68
N ASP A 238 17.86 -9.06 55.22
CA ASP A 238 16.55 -8.91 55.85
C ASP A 238 16.11 -7.43 56.09
N LYS A 239 16.66 -6.51 55.32
CA LYS A 239 16.31 -5.09 55.37
C LYS A 239 15.92 -4.60 53.97
N ALA A 240 14.93 -3.71 53.92
CA ALA A 240 14.56 -3.02 52.70
C ALA A 240 15.62 -1.96 52.34
N ALA A 241 16.15 -2.01 51.13
CA ALA A 241 17.08 -1.02 50.57
C ALA A 241 16.44 -0.39 49.35
N ARG A 242 16.36 0.95 49.33
CA ARG A 242 15.86 1.69 48.17
C ARG A 242 16.94 1.71 47.08
N THR A 243 16.65 1.15 45.92
CA THR A 243 17.56 1.07 44.78
C THR A 243 17.01 1.93 43.65
N ALA A 244 17.77 2.92 43.21
CA ALA A 244 17.43 3.77 42.08
C ALA A 244 17.64 2.93 40.77
N LEU A 245 16.73 3.11 39.80
CA LEU A 245 16.75 2.36 38.56
C LEU A 245 16.85 3.29 37.35
N LYS A 246 17.52 2.80 36.31
CA LYS A 246 17.34 3.30 34.96
C LYS A 246 16.41 2.35 34.22
N LEU A 247 15.22 2.88 33.87
CA LEU A 247 14.21 2.09 33.18
C LEU A 247 14.46 2.10 31.67
N GLY A 248 14.03 1.03 31.03
CA GLY A 248 13.94 0.90 29.58
C GLY A 248 12.48 0.94 29.13
N TYR A 249 12.10 -0.01 28.28
CA TYR A 249 10.75 -0.12 27.76
C TYR A 249 9.76 -0.65 28.80
N VAL A 250 8.50 -0.25 28.61
CA VAL A 250 7.36 -0.74 29.39
C VAL A 250 6.48 -1.55 28.47
N ASP A 251 6.25 -2.82 28.80
CA ASP A 251 5.35 -3.71 28.06
C ASP A 251 4.30 -4.28 29.02
N GLY A 252 3.10 -3.70 28.98
CA GLY A 252 1.98 -4.10 29.82
C GLY A 252 2.31 -3.99 31.32
N GLU A 253 2.38 -5.14 32.00
CA GLU A 253 2.69 -5.23 33.44
C GLU A 253 4.18 -5.31 33.75
N TRP A 254 5.02 -5.34 32.75
CA TRP A 254 6.48 -5.48 32.89
C TRP A 254 7.22 -4.20 32.48
N VAL A 255 8.33 -3.94 33.18
CA VAL A 255 9.22 -2.79 32.92
C VAL A 255 10.65 -3.28 32.82
N GLU A 256 11.33 -2.93 31.72
CA GLU A 256 12.74 -3.20 31.54
C GLU A 256 13.59 -2.36 32.50
N VAL A 257 14.55 -2.99 33.14
CA VAL A 257 15.56 -2.34 33.96
C VAL A 257 16.90 -2.40 33.23
N ARG A 258 17.45 -1.21 32.91
CA ARG A 258 18.74 -1.09 32.24
C ARG A 258 19.91 -1.01 33.19
N ASP A 259 19.66 -0.47 34.39
CA ASP A 259 20.69 -0.29 35.39
C ASP A 259 20.05 -0.21 36.79
N GLY A 260 20.76 -0.66 37.81
CA GLY A 260 20.35 -0.60 39.22
C GLY A 260 20.00 -1.96 39.84
N LEU A 261 19.72 -3.00 39.03
CA LEU A 261 19.47 -4.37 39.52
C LEU A 261 20.29 -5.39 38.76
N ARG A 262 20.48 -6.56 39.35
CA ARG A 262 21.04 -7.75 38.74
C ARG A 262 20.04 -8.88 38.71
N GLU A 263 20.21 -9.81 37.79
CA GLU A 263 19.37 -11.01 37.75
C GLU A 263 19.46 -11.77 39.08
N GLY A 264 18.28 -12.10 39.62
CA GLY A 264 18.16 -12.78 40.93
C GLY A 264 18.00 -11.82 42.12
N ASP A 265 18.11 -10.51 41.96
CA ASP A 265 17.88 -9.56 43.06
C ASP A 265 16.42 -9.62 43.50
N PRO A 266 16.12 -9.83 44.79
CA PRO A 266 14.75 -9.87 45.29
C PRO A 266 14.16 -8.46 45.33
N VAL A 267 13.01 -8.26 44.61
CA VAL A 267 12.30 -6.97 44.53
C VAL A 267 10.97 -7.07 45.24
N VAL A 268 10.62 -6.05 46.01
CA VAL A 268 9.37 -5.97 46.75
C VAL A 268 8.23 -5.58 45.82
N VAL A 269 7.25 -6.45 45.63
CA VAL A 269 6.05 -6.22 44.78
C VAL A 269 4.80 -5.86 45.58
N ALA A 270 4.74 -6.22 46.84
CA ALA A 270 3.62 -5.92 47.74
C ALA A 270 4.10 -5.36 49.09
N GLY A 271 3.28 -4.52 49.75
CA GLY A 271 3.62 -3.91 51.03
C GLY A 271 4.60 -2.72 50.96
N LYS A 272 4.98 -2.30 49.74
CA LYS A 272 5.98 -1.22 49.52
C LYS A 272 5.63 0.13 50.19
N SER A 273 4.34 0.47 50.34
CA SER A 273 3.88 1.71 50.94
C SER A 273 4.15 1.81 52.45
N ALA A 274 4.35 0.68 53.11
CA ALA A 274 4.68 0.66 54.52
C ALA A 274 6.20 0.62 54.81
N LEU A 275 7.06 0.47 53.75
CA LEU A 275 8.48 0.34 53.90
C LEU A 275 9.21 1.68 53.80
N ARG A 276 10.30 1.79 54.59
CA ARG A 276 11.28 2.87 54.52
C ARG A 276 12.66 2.24 54.35
N GLU A 277 13.63 3.02 53.95
CA GLU A 277 15.05 2.59 53.91
C GLU A 277 15.45 1.97 55.28
N GLY A 278 16.01 0.76 55.25
CA GLY A 278 16.45 0.06 56.46
C GLY A 278 15.34 -0.66 57.21
N SER A 279 14.07 -0.63 56.79
CA SER A 279 12.97 -1.37 57.45
C SER A 279 13.28 -2.86 57.45
N ALA A 280 13.11 -3.54 58.62
CA ALA A 280 13.20 -4.99 58.67
C ALA A 280 12.05 -5.63 57.87
N VAL A 281 12.36 -6.58 57.01
CA VAL A 281 11.41 -7.27 56.13
C VAL A 281 11.52 -8.76 56.29
N GLN A 282 10.38 -9.44 56.30
CA GLN A 282 10.29 -10.88 56.23
C GLN A 282 9.75 -11.27 54.84
N VAL A 283 10.52 -12.04 54.07
CA VAL A 283 10.11 -12.47 52.73
C VAL A 283 9.06 -13.56 52.88
N ILE A 284 7.84 -13.25 52.42
CA ILE A 284 6.74 -14.22 52.40
C ILE A 284 6.66 -14.80 51.01
N GLY A 285 6.92 -16.11 50.86
CA GLY A 285 6.68 -16.87 49.63
C GLY A 285 7.71 -16.72 48.53
N ALA A 286 9.00 -16.78 48.84
CA ALA A 286 10.05 -16.96 47.84
C ALA A 286 9.92 -18.34 47.18
N LYS A 287 9.01 -18.48 46.18
CA LYS A 287 9.04 -19.60 45.25
C LYS A 287 9.98 -19.24 44.09
N ASN A 288 11.00 -20.06 43.90
CA ASN A 288 12.02 -19.91 42.88
C ASN A 288 11.40 -19.56 41.49
N ALA A 289 11.80 -18.42 40.97
CA ALA A 289 11.49 -17.99 39.61
C ALA A 289 12.39 -18.69 38.57
N ALA A 290 12.72 -19.95 38.78
CA ALA A 290 13.58 -20.75 37.91
C ALA A 290 12.80 -21.61 36.89
N SER A 291 11.50 -21.36 36.62
CA SER A 291 10.71 -22.19 35.68
C SER A 291 9.78 -21.44 34.74
N ALA A 292 10.05 -20.18 34.43
CA ALA A 292 9.23 -19.42 33.47
C ALA A 292 9.84 -19.29 32.06
N SER A 293 10.92 -20.03 31.74
CA SER A 293 11.59 -19.97 30.43
C SER A 293 11.22 -21.12 29.47
N ALA A 294 10.12 -21.84 29.71
CA ALA A 294 9.78 -23.00 28.88
C ALA A 294 8.31 -23.06 28.46
N THR A 295 7.66 -21.96 28.07
CA THR A 295 6.37 -22.06 27.37
C THR A 295 6.06 -20.80 26.56
N ALA A 296 6.88 -20.54 25.53
CA ALA A 296 6.58 -19.58 24.47
C ALA A 296 7.10 -20.11 23.12
N GLN A 297 6.77 -21.39 22.85
CA GLN A 297 6.85 -22.01 21.52
C GLN A 297 5.68 -22.97 21.39
N ALA A 298 4.55 -22.49 20.88
CA ALA A 298 3.54 -23.25 20.16
C ALA A 298 2.66 -22.28 19.36
#